data_ee89162e10f44e12c8c3e5f961ebd283
#
_entry.id   ee89162e10f44e12c8c3e5f961ebd283
#
_cell.length_a   1.000
_cell.length_b   1.000
_cell.length_c   1.000
_cell.angle_alpha   90.00
_cell.angle_beta   90.00
_cell.angle_gamma   90.00
#
_symmetry.space_group_name_H-M   'P 1'
#
loop_
_entity.id
_entity.type
_entity.pdbx_description
1 polymer ?
#
loop_
_entity_poly.entity_id
_entity_poly.type
_entity_poly.pdbx_seq_one_letter_code
_entity_poly.pdbx_strand_id
1 'polypeptide(L)'
;VFGRDPTARYWYVQNPDKDGEFCWLWTEYATVVGNVAALPFYTPPPTYTPVPSFNAGYGGLENCAGWWVNIVLTNTSSFPFKSISITISDTSTDKDITLYADRFTAIDDCVDSTTDDTLDPGESLVVSVPAFAYNPSGHKLRATITLCSAPGQNGTCVTTNALKFSP
;
A
#
# COMPACT_ATOMS: atom_id res chain seq x y z
N VAL A 1 5.32 34.44 -16.83
CA VAL A 1 6.09 33.75 -15.79
C VAL A 1 6.46 34.78 -14.73
N PHE A 2 6.18 34.48 -13.47
CA PHE A 2 6.40 35.37 -12.34
C PHE A 2 7.60 34.97 -11.49
N GLY A 3 8.05 33.72 -11.63
CA GLY A 3 9.21 33.21 -10.90
C GLY A 3 9.60 31.80 -11.30
N ARG A 4 10.57 31.25 -10.60
CA ARG A 4 11.06 29.89 -10.78
C ARG A 4 11.44 29.26 -9.45
N ASP A 5 11.48 27.94 -9.39
CA ASP A 5 12.05 27.27 -8.23
C ASP A 5 13.60 27.35 -8.23
N PRO A 6 14.28 27.18 -7.09
CA PRO A 6 15.73 27.24 -6.99
C PRO A 6 16.48 26.23 -7.86
N THR A 7 15.83 25.09 -8.20
CA THR A 7 16.42 24.03 -9.03
C THR A 7 16.14 24.20 -10.52
N ALA A 8 15.38 25.24 -10.89
CA ALA A 8 14.93 25.53 -12.25
C ALA A 8 14.12 24.38 -12.91
N ARG A 9 13.44 23.55 -12.11
CA ARG A 9 12.57 22.48 -12.60
C ARG A 9 11.14 22.94 -12.81
N TYR A 10 10.73 24.06 -12.17
CA TYR A 10 9.37 24.57 -12.24
C TYR A 10 9.36 26.08 -12.46
N TRP A 11 8.39 26.49 -13.28
CA TRP A 11 8.04 27.89 -13.47
C TRP A 11 6.82 28.26 -12.60
N TYR A 12 6.88 29.40 -11.93
CA TYR A 12 5.72 29.97 -11.23
C TYR A 12 4.98 30.87 -12.21
N VAL A 13 3.77 30.45 -12.60
CA VAL A 13 2.99 31.10 -13.66
C VAL A 13 1.58 31.42 -13.17
N GLN A 14 0.95 32.42 -13.76
CA GLN A 14 -0.46 32.68 -13.53
C GLN A 14 -1.29 31.57 -14.16
N ASN A 15 -2.32 31.09 -13.44
CA ASN A 15 -3.25 30.10 -13.96
C ASN A 15 -4.08 30.74 -15.09
N PRO A 16 -4.07 30.21 -16.31
CA PRO A 16 -4.81 30.78 -17.43
C PRO A 16 -6.33 30.68 -17.26
N ASP A 17 -6.82 29.72 -16.47
CA ASP A 17 -8.23 29.45 -16.27
C ASP A 17 -8.83 30.19 -15.06
N LYS A 18 -7.98 30.84 -14.23
CA LYS A 18 -8.41 31.49 -13.00
C LYS A 18 -7.58 32.75 -12.71
N ASP A 19 -8.20 33.87 -12.85
CA ASP A 19 -7.57 35.18 -12.57
C ASP A 19 -7.14 35.28 -11.09
N GLY A 20 -5.89 35.71 -10.89
CA GLY A 20 -5.31 35.90 -9.55
C GLY A 20 -4.79 34.63 -8.88
N GLU A 21 -5.01 33.46 -9.45
CA GLU A 21 -4.38 32.23 -9.01
C GLU A 21 -3.08 31.95 -9.75
N PHE A 22 -2.13 31.30 -9.08
CA PHE A 22 -0.84 30.90 -9.62
C PHE A 22 -0.64 29.41 -9.49
N CYS A 23 0.10 28.81 -10.45
CA CYS A 23 0.42 27.40 -10.46
C CYS A 23 1.90 27.17 -10.80
N TRP A 24 2.36 25.94 -10.54
CA TRP A 24 3.69 25.48 -10.87
C TRP A 24 3.64 24.66 -12.15
N LEU A 25 4.41 25.09 -13.17
CA LEU A 25 4.51 24.43 -14.46
C LEU A 25 5.87 23.77 -14.59
N TRP A 26 5.91 22.46 -14.84
CA TRP A 26 7.15 21.73 -15.00
C TRP A 26 7.86 22.15 -16.31
N THR A 27 9.17 22.40 -16.22
CA THR A 27 9.98 22.95 -17.32
C THR A 27 10.05 22.03 -18.55
N GLU A 28 9.83 20.73 -18.39
CA GLU A 28 9.77 19.81 -19.54
C GLU A 28 8.56 20.03 -20.46
N TYR A 29 7.50 20.64 -19.93
CA TYR A 29 6.27 20.89 -20.71
C TYR A 29 6.15 22.33 -21.20
N ALA A 30 7.12 23.21 -20.88
CA ALA A 30 7.04 24.60 -21.28
C ALA A 30 8.41 25.24 -21.49
N THR A 31 8.56 25.89 -22.63
CA THR A 31 9.72 26.73 -22.93
C THR A 31 9.38 28.17 -22.64
N VAL A 32 10.22 28.85 -21.82
CA VAL A 32 10.07 30.25 -21.49
C VAL A 32 11.06 31.06 -22.34
N VAL A 33 10.56 32.13 -23.00
CA VAL A 33 11.37 33.04 -23.79
C VAL A 33 11.62 34.32 -23.00
N GLY A 34 12.87 34.81 -22.96
CA GLY A 34 13.23 36.02 -22.25
C GLY A 34 14.36 35.82 -21.24
N ASN A 35 14.62 36.83 -20.41
CA ASN A 35 15.67 36.78 -19.39
C ASN A 35 15.19 36.07 -18.11
N VAL A 36 15.22 34.74 -18.13
CA VAL A 36 14.80 33.94 -16.97
C VAL A 36 15.72 34.03 -15.75
N ALA A 37 16.95 34.56 -15.95
CA ALA A 37 17.91 34.70 -14.84
C ALA A 37 17.49 35.81 -13.85
N ALA A 38 16.70 36.76 -14.30
CA ALA A 38 16.20 37.88 -13.48
C ALA A 38 14.93 37.52 -12.71
N LEU A 39 14.33 36.33 -12.90
CA LEU A 39 13.13 35.91 -12.21
C LEU A 39 13.41 35.60 -10.73
N PRO A 40 12.52 36.03 -9.81
CA PRO A 40 12.64 35.72 -8.41
C PRO A 40 12.50 34.22 -8.16
N PHE A 41 13.13 33.75 -7.07
CA PHE A 41 12.99 32.39 -6.61
C PHE A 41 11.78 32.26 -5.69
N TYR A 42 10.97 31.23 -5.93
CA TYR A 42 9.90 30.79 -5.06
C TYR A 42 10.10 29.33 -4.69
N THR A 43 9.71 28.96 -3.49
CA THR A 43 9.73 27.54 -3.07
C THR A 43 8.37 26.93 -3.37
N PRO A 44 8.29 25.88 -4.21
CA PRO A 44 7.05 25.14 -4.38
C PRO A 44 6.55 24.60 -3.03
N PRO A 45 5.23 24.55 -2.81
CA PRO A 45 4.70 23.86 -1.64
C PRO A 45 5.17 22.39 -1.68
N PRO A 46 5.40 21.78 -0.52
CA PRO A 46 5.77 20.37 -0.48
C PRO A 46 4.69 19.55 -1.20
N THR A 47 5.12 18.71 -2.14
CA THR A 47 4.23 17.74 -2.78
C THR A 47 3.71 16.81 -1.69
N TYR A 48 2.39 16.68 -1.61
CA TYR A 48 1.78 15.73 -0.68
C TYR A 48 2.22 14.32 -1.10
N THR A 49 3.14 13.72 -0.35
CA THR A 49 3.49 12.31 -0.57
C THR A 49 2.35 11.49 0.00
N PRO A 50 1.62 10.71 -0.82
CA PRO A 50 0.56 9.85 -0.31
C PRO A 50 1.12 8.94 0.77
N VAL A 51 0.53 8.97 1.96
CA VAL A 51 0.92 8.04 3.02
C VAL A 51 0.35 6.68 2.66
N PRO A 52 1.16 5.62 2.53
CA PRO A 52 0.66 4.29 2.29
C PRO A 52 -0.20 3.85 3.46
N SER A 53 -1.37 3.27 3.19
CA SER A 53 -2.28 2.79 4.22
C SER A 53 -3.15 1.67 3.69
N PHE A 54 -3.54 0.76 4.58
CA PHE A 54 -4.52 -0.28 4.31
C PHE A 54 -5.24 -0.67 5.60
N ASN A 55 -6.42 -1.26 5.44
CA ASN A 55 -7.15 -1.89 6.53
C ASN A 55 -6.98 -3.41 6.43
N ALA A 56 -6.94 -4.08 7.57
CA ALA A 56 -6.90 -5.52 7.66
C ALA A 56 -7.91 -6.02 8.69
N GLY A 57 -8.59 -7.13 8.35
CA GLY A 57 -9.56 -7.78 9.20
C GLY A 57 -9.42 -9.31 9.15
N TYR A 58 -9.91 -9.98 10.19
CA TYR A 58 -10.05 -11.44 10.20
C TYR A 58 -11.19 -11.84 9.26
N GLY A 59 -10.92 -12.73 8.30
CA GLY A 59 -11.84 -13.16 7.26
C GLY A 59 -12.49 -14.54 7.51
N GLY A 60 -11.98 -15.30 8.48
CA GLY A 60 -12.52 -16.62 8.81
C GLY A 60 -11.44 -17.68 9.02
N LEU A 61 -11.84 -18.80 9.60
CA LEU A 61 -11.05 -20.03 9.74
C LEU A 61 -11.61 -21.09 8.80
N GLU A 62 -10.74 -21.64 7.97
CA GLU A 62 -11.08 -22.68 7.00
C GLU A 62 -10.39 -24.00 7.34
N ASN A 63 -10.97 -25.10 6.91
CA ASN A 63 -10.44 -26.44 7.14
C ASN A 63 -10.72 -27.36 5.96
N CYS A 64 -9.64 -27.92 5.41
CA CYS A 64 -9.71 -28.98 4.41
C CYS A 64 -8.68 -30.08 4.72
N ALA A 65 -7.55 -30.10 4.01
CA ALA A 65 -6.39 -30.93 4.35
C ALA A 65 -5.51 -30.31 5.46
N GLY A 66 -5.86 -29.13 5.93
CA GLY A 66 -5.19 -28.37 6.98
C GLY A 66 -6.09 -27.22 7.44
N TRP A 67 -5.66 -26.49 8.45
CA TRP A 67 -6.36 -25.34 8.99
C TRP A 67 -5.65 -24.07 8.55
N TRP A 68 -6.36 -23.10 7.98
CA TRP A 68 -5.80 -21.79 7.70
C TRP A 68 -6.78 -20.68 8.04
N VAL A 69 -6.26 -19.49 8.25
CA VAL A 69 -7.09 -18.30 8.42
C VAL A 69 -7.03 -17.42 7.17
N ASN A 70 -8.15 -16.80 6.88
CA ASN A 70 -8.29 -15.79 5.85
C ASN A 70 -8.16 -14.40 6.48
N ILE A 71 -7.42 -13.53 5.80
CA ILE A 71 -7.28 -12.11 6.15
C ILE A 71 -7.90 -11.29 5.02
N VAL A 72 -8.83 -10.41 5.38
CA VAL A 72 -9.39 -9.43 4.44
C VAL A 72 -8.50 -8.19 4.46
N LEU A 73 -8.06 -7.76 3.29
CA LEU A 73 -7.23 -6.57 3.10
C LEU A 73 -8.00 -5.56 2.26
N THR A 74 -7.95 -4.28 2.62
CA THR A 74 -8.50 -3.18 1.81
C THR A 74 -7.43 -2.12 1.64
N ASN A 75 -7.04 -1.85 0.39
CA ASN A 75 -6.07 -0.81 0.07
C ASN A 75 -6.73 0.58 0.18
N THR A 76 -6.30 1.38 1.14
CA THR A 76 -6.75 2.77 1.34
C THR A 76 -5.73 3.81 0.85
N SER A 77 -4.64 3.35 0.21
CA SER A 77 -3.63 4.22 -0.40
C SER A 77 -4.04 4.64 -1.82
N SER A 78 -3.27 5.53 -2.43
CA SER A 78 -3.45 5.99 -3.81
C SER A 78 -2.62 5.21 -4.84
N PHE A 79 -1.93 4.14 -4.44
CA PHE A 79 -1.11 3.30 -5.31
C PHE A 79 -1.32 1.81 -5.00
N PRO A 80 -1.06 0.91 -5.97
CA PRO A 80 -1.23 -0.51 -5.76
C PRO A 80 -0.12 -1.10 -4.86
N PHE A 81 -0.47 -2.14 -4.11
CA PHE A 81 0.48 -3.02 -3.45
C PHE A 81 0.75 -4.26 -4.32
N LYS A 82 2.00 -4.75 -4.33
CA LYS A 82 2.48 -5.83 -5.20
C LYS A 82 3.18 -6.96 -4.44
N SER A 83 3.39 -6.80 -3.16
CA SER A 83 3.89 -7.89 -2.32
C SER A 83 3.35 -7.77 -0.91
N ILE A 84 3.29 -8.92 -0.24
CA ILE A 84 2.73 -9.08 1.09
C ILE A 84 3.64 -9.92 1.97
N SER A 85 3.74 -9.55 3.23
CA SER A 85 4.25 -10.38 4.32
C SER A 85 3.22 -10.44 5.43
N ILE A 86 2.86 -11.64 5.87
CA ILE A 86 1.98 -11.86 7.03
C ILE A 86 2.71 -12.78 8.00
N THR A 87 2.85 -12.36 9.25
CA THR A 87 3.25 -13.23 10.35
C THR A 87 2.08 -13.36 11.31
N ILE A 88 1.61 -14.59 11.54
CA ILE A 88 0.62 -14.90 12.56
C ILE A 88 1.31 -15.57 13.72
N SER A 89 1.24 -14.93 14.87
CA SER A 89 1.73 -15.45 16.14
C SER A 89 0.57 -16.02 16.94
N ASP A 90 0.62 -17.30 17.25
CA ASP A 90 -0.30 -17.95 18.19
C ASP A 90 0.25 -17.77 19.61
N THR A 91 -0.37 -16.87 20.36
CA THR A 91 0.06 -16.55 21.73
C THR A 91 -0.35 -17.64 22.76
N SER A 92 -1.09 -18.66 22.32
CA SER A 92 -1.46 -19.81 23.16
C SER A 92 -0.40 -20.92 23.11
N THR A 93 0.39 -20.98 22.02
CA THR A 93 1.37 -22.06 21.78
C THR A 93 2.79 -21.55 21.48
N ASP A 94 3.00 -20.24 21.44
CA ASP A 94 4.25 -19.58 21.04
C ASP A 94 4.77 -20.04 19.67
N LYS A 95 3.84 -20.23 18.71
CA LYS A 95 4.17 -20.61 17.32
C LYS A 95 3.85 -19.50 16.35
N ASP A 96 4.77 -19.29 15.41
CA ASP A 96 4.62 -18.34 14.32
C ASP A 96 4.44 -19.07 12.98
N ILE A 97 3.57 -18.51 12.14
CA ILE A 97 3.41 -18.88 10.74
C ILE A 97 3.64 -17.64 9.91
N THR A 98 4.50 -17.73 8.89
CA THR A 98 4.82 -16.58 8.04
C THR A 98 4.54 -16.89 6.58
N LEU A 99 3.89 -15.94 5.90
CA LEU A 99 3.71 -15.86 4.46
C LEU A 99 4.58 -14.73 3.91
N TYR A 100 5.31 -15.03 2.80
CA TYR A 100 5.92 -14.02 1.93
C TYR A 100 5.47 -14.30 0.51
N ALA A 101 4.88 -13.33 -0.16
CA ALA A 101 4.40 -13.51 -1.54
C ALA A 101 4.40 -12.20 -2.32
N ASP A 102 4.60 -12.33 -3.63
CA ASP A 102 4.41 -11.26 -4.61
C ASP A 102 3.02 -11.35 -5.29
N ARG A 103 2.09 -12.03 -4.63
CA ARG A 103 0.70 -12.24 -5.05
C ARG A 103 -0.21 -12.35 -3.85
N PHE A 104 -1.48 -12.08 -4.08
CA PHE A 104 -2.56 -12.18 -3.09
C PHE A 104 -3.42 -13.39 -3.44
N THR A 105 -3.26 -14.48 -2.69
CA THR A 105 -3.96 -15.74 -2.97
C THR A 105 -4.95 -16.05 -1.88
N ALA A 106 -6.21 -16.25 -2.27
CA ALA A 106 -7.27 -16.82 -1.43
C ALA A 106 -7.48 -18.29 -1.82
N ILE A 107 -7.58 -19.16 -0.82
CA ILE A 107 -8.02 -20.54 -0.97
C ILE A 107 -9.49 -20.58 -0.58
N ASP A 108 -10.33 -21.01 -1.50
CA ASP A 108 -11.78 -21.12 -1.30
C ASP A 108 -12.21 -22.57 -1.44
N ASP A 109 -13.10 -23.02 -0.55
CA ASP A 109 -13.76 -24.34 -0.58
C ASP A 109 -12.84 -25.56 -0.89
N CYS A 110 -11.57 -25.53 -0.45
CA CYS A 110 -10.63 -26.67 -0.55
C CYS A 110 -10.12 -27.03 -1.97
N VAL A 111 -10.70 -26.52 -3.00
CA VAL A 111 -10.44 -26.95 -4.38
C VAL A 111 -10.04 -25.78 -5.28
N ASP A 112 -10.59 -24.61 -5.01
CA ASP A 112 -10.40 -23.42 -5.81
C ASP A 112 -9.47 -22.41 -5.11
N SER A 113 -8.69 -21.70 -5.89
CA SER A 113 -7.91 -20.56 -5.42
C SER A 113 -8.03 -19.41 -6.40
N THR A 114 -8.23 -18.21 -5.87
CA THR A 114 -8.10 -16.97 -6.63
C THR A 114 -6.76 -16.33 -6.31
N THR A 115 -6.13 -15.76 -7.32
CA THR A 115 -4.83 -15.10 -7.15
C THR A 115 -4.78 -13.82 -7.95
N ASP A 116 -4.47 -12.72 -7.25
CA ASP A 116 -4.29 -11.40 -7.83
C ASP A 116 -2.83 -10.96 -7.70
N ASP A 117 -2.29 -10.35 -8.76
CA ASP A 117 -0.91 -9.87 -8.78
C ASP A 117 -0.75 -8.51 -8.07
N THR A 118 -1.87 -7.80 -7.87
CA THR A 118 -1.91 -6.48 -7.21
C THR A 118 -3.11 -6.36 -6.30
N LEU A 119 -2.98 -5.52 -5.28
CA LEU A 119 -4.12 -4.99 -4.51
C LEU A 119 -4.23 -3.51 -4.86
N ASP A 120 -5.17 -3.18 -5.75
CA ASP A 120 -5.31 -1.84 -6.32
C ASP A 120 -5.96 -0.83 -5.34
N PRO A 121 -5.80 0.49 -5.54
CA PRO A 121 -6.42 1.51 -4.71
C PRO A 121 -7.94 1.34 -4.59
N GLY A 122 -8.44 1.27 -3.36
CA GLY A 122 -9.87 1.05 -3.07
C GLY A 122 -10.34 -0.39 -3.14
N GLU A 123 -9.49 -1.32 -3.59
CA GLU A 123 -9.82 -2.72 -3.71
C GLU A 123 -9.75 -3.44 -2.35
N SER A 124 -10.54 -4.52 -2.23
CA SER A 124 -10.49 -5.45 -1.11
C SER A 124 -10.29 -6.87 -1.61
N LEU A 125 -9.30 -7.56 -1.06
CA LEU A 125 -8.99 -8.96 -1.35
C LEU A 125 -8.96 -9.79 -0.08
N VAL A 126 -9.21 -11.09 -0.24
CA VAL A 126 -8.96 -12.10 0.79
C VAL A 126 -7.61 -12.75 0.53
N VAL A 127 -6.83 -12.96 1.58
CA VAL A 127 -5.56 -13.68 1.51
C VAL A 127 -5.56 -14.80 2.53
N SER A 128 -5.31 -16.03 2.07
CA SER A 128 -5.15 -17.20 2.92
C SER A 128 -3.70 -17.32 3.38
N VAL A 129 -3.50 -17.49 4.69
CA VAL A 129 -2.16 -17.77 5.23
C VAL A 129 -1.82 -19.25 5.09
N PRO A 130 -0.54 -19.66 5.19
CA PRO A 130 -0.16 -21.06 5.20
C PRO A 130 -0.87 -21.85 6.30
N ALA A 131 -1.13 -23.13 6.05
CA ALA A 131 -1.87 -23.98 6.96
C ALA A 131 -1.17 -24.18 8.30
N PHE A 132 -1.97 -24.16 9.37
CA PHE A 132 -1.54 -24.59 10.69
C PHE A 132 -1.40 -26.11 10.75
N ALA A 133 -0.38 -26.60 11.46
CA ALA A 133 -0.21 -28.02 11.72
C ALA A 133 -1.19 -28.57 12.80
N TYR A 134 -2.10 -27.74 13.30
CA TYR A 134 -3.07 -28.05 14.34
C TYR A 134 -4.32 -27.19 14.16
N ASN A 135 -5.39 -27.50 14.87
CA ASN A 135 -6.60 -26.69 14.89
C ASN A 135 -6.40 -25.44 15.78
N PRO A 136 -6.37 -24.21 15.22
CA PRO A 136 -6.18 -22.99 15.99
C PRO A 136 -7.49 -22.42 16.59
N SER A 137 -8.61 -23.12 16.45
CA SER A 137 -9.91 -22.66 16.97
C SER A 137 -9.84 -22.40 18.49
N GLY A 138 -10.30 -21.22 18.90
CA GLY A 138 -10.26 -20.76 20.29
C GLY A 138 -8.89 -20.26 20.79
N HIS A 139 -7.84 -20.34 19.96
CA HIS A 139 -6.55 -19.75 20.29
C HIS A 139 -6.56 -18.22 20.13
N LYS A 140 -5.65 -17.54 20.81
CA LYS A 140 -5.45 -16.09 20.67
C LYS A 140 -4.36 -15.84 19.62
N LEU A 141 -4.75 -15.36 18.46
CA LEU A 141 -3.87 -15.09 17.34
C LEU A 141 -3.60 -13.59 17.20
N ARG A 142 -2.41 -13.27 16.70
CA ARG A 142 -1.99 -11.92 16.35
C ARG A 142 -1.35 -11.94 14.97
N ALA A 143 -1.92 -11.20 14.02
CA ALA A 143 -1.34 -11.02 12.69
C ALA A 143 -0.62 -9.67 12.60
N THR A 144 0.64 -9.70 12.15
CA THR A 144 1.37 -8.52 11.68
C THR A 144 1.48 -8.61 10.17
N ILE A 145 1.03 -7.56 9.46
CA ILE A 145 0.92 -7.57 8.00
C ILE A 145 1.71 -6.39 7.45
N THR A 146 2.54 -6.66 6.46
CA THR A 146 3.27 -5.64 5.71
C THR A 146 2.89 -5.76 4.24
N LEU A 147 2.50 -4.64 3.63
CA LEU A 147 2.27 -4.51 2.20
C LEU A 147 3.30 -3.58 1.58
N CYS A 148 3.84 -3.93 0.40
CA CYS A 148 4.82 -3.12 -0.31
C CYS A 148 4.40 -2.85 -1.76
N SER A 149 4.76 -1.68 -2.29
CA SER A 149 4.39 -1.23 -3.64
C SER A 149 5.15 -1.89 -4.77
N ALA A 150 6.18 -2.70 -4.47
CA ALA A 150 6.96 -3.45 -5.45
C ALA A 150 7.13 -4.92 -5.00
N PRO A 151 7.39 -5.84 -5.95
CA PRO A 151 7.68 -7.23 -5.63
C PRO A 151 8.91 -7.41 -4.73
N GLY A 152 9.02 -8.55 -4.05
CA GLY A 152 10.14 -8.90 -3.19
C GLY A 152 10.23 -8.06 -1.92
N GLN A 153 9.12 -7.58 -1.38
CA GLN A 153 9.07 -6.72 -0.18
C GLN A 153 9.86 -5.41 -0.35
N ASN A 154 9.77 -4.81 -1.53
CA ASN A 154 10.49 -3.60 -1.91
C ASN A 154 9.54 -2.41 -2.18
N GLY A 155 10.14 -1.24 -2.41
CA GLY A 155 9.40 0.01 -2.65
C GLY A 155 8.93 0.65 -1.36
N THR A 156 7.74 1.25 -1.41
CA THR A 156 7.11 1.87 -0.24
C THR A 156 6.31 0.82 0.50
N CYS A 157 6.73 0.50 1.73
CA CYS A 157 6.08 -0.51 2.55
C CYS A 157 5.33 0.12 3.73
N VAL A 158 4.23 -0.51 4.12
CA VAL A 158 3.46 -0.16 5.31
C VAL A 158 3.13 -1.42 6.10
N THR A 159 3.26 -1.32 7.42
CA THR A 159 2.96 -2.42 8.35
C THR A 159 1.81 -2.02 9.25
N THR A 160 0.84 -2.93 9.43
CA THR A 160 -0.25 -2.70 10.40
C THR A 160 0.23 -2.84 11.82
N ASN A 161 -0.48 -2.14 12.75
CA ASN A 161 -0.51 -2.58 14.13
C ASN A 161 -1.16 -3.97 14.19
N ALA A 162 -0.63 -4.86 15.04
CA ALA A 162 -1.02 -6.26 15.07
C ALA A 162 -2.55 -6.44 15.21
N LEU A 163 -3.17 -7.08 14.21
CA LEU A 163 -4.56 -7.52 14.23
C LEU A 163 -4.69 -8.67 15.24
N LYS A 164 -5.57 -8.54 16.23
CA LYS A 164 -5.82 -9.58 17.26
C LYS A 164 -7.18 -10.22 17.00
N PHE A 165 -7.24 -11.54 16.99
CA PHE A 165 -8.47 -12.30 16.80
C PHE A 165 -8.39 -13.68 17.46
N SER A 166 -9.54 -14.33 17.55
CA SER A 166 -9.69 -15.73 18.00
C SER A 166 -10.58 -16.42 16.97
N PRO A 167 -10.05 -17.40 16.22
CA PRO A 167 -10.82 -18.18 15.25
C PRO A 167 -11.88 -19.05 15.93
#